data_edb9ca2dc403b46b32e91e98fea94b4d
#
_entry.id   edb9ca2dc403b46b32e91e98fea94b4d
#
_cell.length_a   1.000
_cell.length_b   1.000
_cell.length_c   1.000
_cell.angle_alpha   90.00
_cell.angle_beta   90.00
_cell.angle_gamma   90.00
#
_symmetry.space_group_name_H-M   'P 1'
#
loop_
_entity.id
_entity.type
_entity.pdbx_description
1 polymer ?
#
loop_
_entity_poly.entity_id
_entity_poly.type
_entity_poly.pdbx_seq_one_letter_code
_entity_poly.pdbx_strand_id
1 'polypeptide(L)'
;MTIYSARPGVIIGKKGADIETLRKKLTVFTKSELHLNIVEIRKPELDAQLVAESIAQQMERRVSFRRAMKRGVQNAMRIGALGIRVNVSGRLGGAEIARTEWYREGRVPLHTLRADIDYALDEAMTPYGKIGVKVWIFKGEILEHDPQAHDRRQAESQEGAAPRPPRRDRERA
;
A
#
# COMPACT_ATOMS: atom_id res chain seq x y z
N MET A 1 -7.01 -13.52 10.26
CA MET A 1 -7.06 -12.59 9.11
C MET A 1 -6.17 -11.40 9.41
N THR A 2 -5.29 -11.00 8.47
CA THR A 2 -4.38 -9.87 8.68
C THR A 2 -4.76 -8.75 7.71
N ILE A 3 -4.87 -7.52 8.22
CA ILE A 3 -5.20 -6.31 7.44
C ILE A 3 -3.95 -5.42 7.43
N TYR A 4 -3.43 -5.15 6.23
CA TYR A 4 -2.32 -4.22 6.05
C TYR A 4 -2.88 -2.83 5.76
N SER A 5 -2.45 -1.81 6.51
CA SER A 5 -2.96 -0.46 6.37
C SER A 5 -1.89 0.60 6.59
N ALA A 6 -1.99 1.69 5.83
CA ALA A 6 -1.16 2.88 6.04
C ALA A 6 -1.56 3.68 7.29
N ARG A 7 -2.81 3.54 7.73
CA ARG A 7 -3.37 4.28 8.88
C ARG A 7 -4.17 3.37 9.80
N PRO A 8 -3.52 2.53 10.60
CA PRO A 8 -4.20 1.55 11.45
C PRO A 8 -5.17 2.19 12.44
N GLY A 9 -4.89 3.40 12.92
CA GLY A 9 -5.74 4.12 13.85
C GLY A 9 -7.17 4.38 13.34
N VAL A 10 -7.35 4.54 12.03
CA VAL A 10 -8.68 4.72 11.43
C VAL A 10 -9.50 3.42 11.50
N ILE A 11 -8.84 2.27 11.32
CA ILE A 11 -9.51 0.95 11.36
C ILE A 11 -9.82 0.54 12.79
N ILE A 12 -8.92 0.84 13.74
CA ILE A 12 -9.09 0.53 15.16
C ILE A 12 -10.22 1.37 15.75
N GLY A 13 -10.33 2.64 15.32
CA GLY A 13 -11.32 3.58 15.81
C GLY A 13 -11.09 4.04 17.26
N LYS A 14 -12.03 4.80 17.79
CA LYS A 14 -11.96 5.29 19.17
C LYS A 14 -12.08 4.12 20.15
N LYS A 15 -11.04 3.90 20.95
CA LYS A 15 -10.99 2.83 21.99
C LYS A 15 -11.22 1.40 21.44
N GLY A 16 -10.97 1.16 20.14
CA GLY A 16 -11.15 -0.17 19.54
C GLY A 16 -12.60 -0.52 19.17
N ALA A 17 -13.54 0.41 19.19
CA ALA A 17 -14.95 0.14 18.90
C ALA A 17 -15.18 -0.32 17.44
N ASP A 18 -14.45 0.28 16.49
CA ASP A 18 -14.64 0.00 15.09
C ASP A 18 -14.09 -1.38 14.70
N ILE A 19 -12.97 -1.80 15.29
CA ILE A 19 -12.42 -3.15 15.06
C ILE A 19 -13.33 -4.24 15.64
N GLU A 20 -13.96 -4.01 16.78
CA GLU A 20 -14.93 -4.95 17.36
C GLU A 20 -16.19 -5.07 16.50
N THR A 21 -16.66 -3.94 15.97
CA THR A 21 -17.80 -3.91 15.04
C THR A 21 -17.47 -4.66 13.75
N LEU A 22 -16.26 -4.45 13.22
CA LEU A 22 -15.77 -5.16 12.04
C LEU A 22 -15.65 -6.67 12.31
N ARG A 23 -15.10 -7.06 13.47
CA ARG A 23 -15.01 -8.46 13.89
C ARG A 23 -16.38 -9.13 13.93
N LYS A 24 -17.37 -8.49 14.56
CA LYS A 24 -18.76 -8.99 14.64
C LYS A 24 -19.37 -9.18 13.25
N LYS A 25 -19.23 -8.20 12.36
CA LYS A 25 -19.71 -8.30 10.96
C LYS A 25 -19.06 -9.46 10.22
N LEU A 26 -17.76 -9.64 10.34
CA LEU A 26 -17.03 -10.71 9.65
C LEU A 26 -17.35 -12.10 10.24
N THR A 27 -17.59 -12.20 11.53
CA THR A 27 -17.97 -13.48 12.19
C THR A 27 -19.28 -14.03 11.66
N VAL A 28 -20.20 -13.18 11.18
CA VAL A 28 -21.45 -13.61 10.55
C VAL A 28 -21.21 -14.41 9.26
N PHE A 29 -20.13 -14.10 8.53
CA PHE A 29 -19.77 -14.79 7.28
C PHE A 29 -18.90 -16.03 7.50
N THR A 30 -18.27 -16.13 8.67
CA THR A 30 -17.35 -17.23 9.00
C THR A 30 -17.98 -18.12 10.07
N LYS A 31 -17.95 -19.46 9.87
CA LYS A 31 -18.41 -20.44 10.88
C LYS A 31 -17.38 -20.71 11.98
N SER A 32 -16.19 -20.13 11.89
CA SER A 32 -15.05 -20.32 12.80
C SER A 32 -14.71 -19.03 13.55
N GLU A 33 -13.99 -19.16 14.63
CA GLU A 33 -13.48 -18.02 15.39
C GLU A 33 -12.54 -17.17 14.54
N LEU A 34 -12.81 -15.85 14.47
CA LEU A 34 -12.06 -14.90 13.66
C LEU A 34 -11.10 -14.09 14.53
N HIS A 35 -9.81 -14.21 14.21
CA HIS A 35 -8.76 -13.35 14.77
C HIS A 35 -8.38 -12.28 13.76
N LEU A 36 -8.49 -11.00 14.16
CA LEU A 36 -8.09 -9.86 13.32
C LEU A 36 -6.76 -9.30 13.81
N ASN A 37 -5.78 -9.27 12.92
CA ASN A 37 -4.49 -8.63 13.14
C ASN A 37 -4.34 -7.45 12.19
N ILE A 38 -3.90 -6.29 12.68
CA ILE A 38 -3.68 -5.08 11.88
C ILE A 38 -2.19 -4.81 11.87
N VAL A 39 -1.63 -4.72 10.66
CA VAL A 39 -0.21 -4.44 10.44
C VAL A 39 -0.08 -3.07 9.78
N GLU A 40 0.76 -2.21 10.34
CA GLU A 40 1.05 -0.91 9.79
C GLU A 40 2.06 -0.98 8.65
N ILE A 41 1.74 -0.35 7.52
CA ILE A 41 2.68 -0.15 6.41
C ILE A 41 3.44 1.15 6.65
N ARG A 42 4.73 1.06 6.99
CA ARG A 42 5.56 2.21 7.36
C ARG A 42 5.81 3.20 6.21
N LYS A 43 5.86 2.71 4.96
CA LYS A 43 6.12 3.51 3.75
C LYS A 43 5.03 3.25 2.70
N PRO A 44 3.83 3.83 2.87
CA PRO A 44 2.70 3.56 1.98
C PRO A 44 2.94 3.99 0.54
N GLU A 45 3.82 4.97 0.32
CA GLU A 45 4.15 5.45 -1.02
C GLU A 45 5.11 4.52 -1.79
N LEU A 46 5.67 3.49 -1.14
CA LEU A 46 6.43 2.40 -1.76
C LEU A 46 5.61 1.13 -1.95
N ASP A 47 4.35 1.15 -1.57
CA ASP A 47 3.39 0.07 -1.81
C ASP A 47 2.60 0.37 -3.08
N ALA A 48 2.70 -0.51 -4.08
CA ALA A 48 2.08 -0.28 -5.38
C ALA A 48 0.56 -0.22 -5.29
N GLN A 49 -0.06 -1.02 -4.41
CA GLN A 49 -1.50 -1.06 -4.23
C GLN A 49 -2.02 0.26 -3.66
N LEU A 50 -1.38 0.79 -2.62
CA LEU A 50 -1.79 2.04 -2.00
C LEU A 50 -1.58 3.24 -2.94
N VAL A 51 -0.53 3.23 -3.75
CA VAL A 51 -0.30 4.27 -4.78
C VAL A 51 -1.37 4.19 -5.87
N ALA A 52 -1.70 2.98 -6.36
CA ALA A 52 -2.74 2.80 -7.37
C ALA A 52 -4.10 3.28 -6.86
N GLU A 53 -4.49 2.88 -5.65
CA GLU A 53 -5.73 3.30 -5.00
C GLU A 53 -5.79 4.83 -4.79
N SER A 54 -4.68 5.44 -4.35
CA SER A 54 -4.59 6.89 -4.20
C SER A 54 -4.80 7.63 -5.52
N ILE A 55 -4.25 7.12 -6.63
CA ILE A 55 -4.43 7.70 -7.96
C ILE A 55 -5.89 7.51 -8.42
N ALA A 56 -6.46 6.31 -8.23
CA ALA A 56 -7.85 6.01 -8.57
C ALA A 56 -8.83 6.93 -7.84
N GLN A 57 -8.69 7.09 -6.53
CA GLN A 57 -9.52 7.99 -5.71
C GLN A 57 -9.40 9.45 -6.15
N GLN A 58 -8.21 9.92 -6.54
CA GLN A 58 -8.03 11.27 -7.06
C GLN A 58 -8.78 11.47 -8.38
N MET A 59 -8.77 10.46 -9.26
CA MET A 59 -9.52 10.52 -10.54
C MET A 59 -11.03 10.50 -10.33
N GLU A 60 -11.54 9.73 -9.37
CA GLU A 60 -12.96 9.75 -8.97
C GLU A 60 -13.40 11.13 -8.46
N ARG A 61 -12.50 11.81 -7.75
CA ARG A 61 -12.71 13.21 -7.30
C ARG A 61 -12.51 14.25 -8.41
N ARG A 62 -12.47 13.83 -9.67
CA ARG A 62 -12.31 14.69 -10.85
C ARG A 62 -10.99 15.48 -10.89
N VAL A 63 -9.95 15.01 -10.21
CA VAL A 63 -8.61 15.56 -10.39
C VAL A 63 -8.08 15.16 -11.76
N SER A 64 -7.37 16.06 -12.44
CA SER A 64 -6.74 15.74 -13.73
C SER A 64 -5.83 14.52 -13.59
N PHE A 65 -6.03 13.51 -14.45
CA PHE A 65 -5.27 12.26 -14.43
C PHE A 65 -3.74 12.49 -14.56
N ARG A 66 -3.32 13.50 -15.37
CA ARG A 66 -1.89 13.86 -15.49
C ARG A 66 -1.31 14.35 -14.18
N ARG A 67 -2.08 15.17 -13.44
CA ARG A 67 -1.67 15.68 -12.13
C ARG A 67 -1.62 14.56 -11.10
N ALA A 68 -2.60 13.67 -11.10
CA ALA A 68 -2.66 12.52 -10.18
C ALA A 68 -1.46 11.57 -10.39
N MET A 69 -1.20 11.17 -11.66
CA MET A 69 -0.04 10.34 -12.00
C MET A 69 1.29 10.99 -11.60
N LYS A 70 1.50 12.25 -11.99
CA LYS A 70 2.76 12.96 -11.70
C LYS A 70 3.00 13.09 -10.20
N ARG A 71 1.95 13.37 -9.42
CA ARG A 71 2.03 13.44 -7.96
C ARG A 71 2.39 12.10 -7.33
N GLY A 72 1.75 11.01 -7.78
CA GLY A 72 2.07 9.65 -7.31
C GLY A 72 3.53 9.28 -7.58
N VAL A 73 4.00 9.56 -8.79
CA VAL A 73 5.39 9.30 -9.19
C VAL A 73 6.38 10.11 -8.35
N GLN A 74 6.15 11.41 -8.21
CA GLN A 74 7.04 12.28 -7.41
C GLN A 74 7.10 11.87 -5.94
N ASN A 75 5.96 11.46 -5.35
CA ASN A 75 5.93 11.01 -3.96
C ASN A 75 6.73 9.72 -3.76
N ALA A 76 6.56 8.72 -4.64
CA ALA A 76 7.31 7.48 -4.57
C ALA A 76 8.82 7.70 -4.73
N MET A 77 9.24 8.52 -5.70
CA MET A 77 10.66 8.84 -5.91
C MET A 77 11.27 9.58 -4.72
N ARG A 78 10.53 10.50 -4.09
CA ARG A 78 10.99 11.25 -2.91
C ARG A 78 11.28 10.35 -1.70
N ILE A 79 10.53 9.24 -1.55
CA ILE A 79 10.69 8.30 -0.41
C ILE A 79 11.75 7.24 -0.68
N GLY A 80 12.30 7.20 -1.90
CA GLY A 80 13.44 6.36 -2.23
C GLY A 80 13.12 5.16 -3.12
N ALA A 81 12.03 5.21 -3.91
CA ALA A 81 11.85 4.28 -5.02
C ALA A 81 12.98 4.48 -6.05
N LEU A 82 13.57 3.40 -6.54
CA LEU A 82 14.59 3.45 -7.61
C LEU A 82 13.97 3.71 -8.98
N GLY A 83 12.69 3.44 -9.11
CA GLY A 83 11.90 3.76 -10.29
C GLY A 83 10.44 3.41 -10.12
N ILE A 84 9.61 4.13 -10.85
CA ILE A 84 8.18 3.91 -10.88
C ILE A 84 7.65 4.09 -12.30
N ARG A 85 6.69 3.25 -12.66
CA ARG A 85 5.89 3.40 -13.88
C ARG A 85 4.42 3.35 -13.50
N VAL A 86 3.67 4.34 -13.95
CA VAL A 86 2.21 4.41 -13.81
C VAL A 86 1.60 4.39 -15.21
N ASN A 87 0.59 3.56 -15.41
CA ASN A 87 -0.16 3.46 -16.65
C ASN A 87 -1.65 3.62 -16.34
N VAL A 88 -2.31 4.52 -17.04
CA VAL A 88 -3.73 4.81 -16.87
C VAL A 88 -4.41 4.63 -18.22
N SER A 89 -5.48 3.83 -18.25
CA SER A 89 -6.20 3.46 -19.47
C SER A 89 -7.71 3.59 -19.30
N GLY A 90 -8.37 4.13 -20.32
CA GLY A 90 -9.81 4.32 -20.33
C GLY A 90 -10.21 5.64 -20.98
N ARG A 91 -11.41 6.11 -20.67
CA ARG A 91 -11.96 7.40 -21.14
C ARG A 91 -11.39 8.57 -20.32
N LEU A 92 -10.12 8.89 -20.55
CA LEU A 92 -9.38 9.89 -19.78
C LEU A 92 -9.98 11.29 -19.96
N GLY A 93 -10.37 11.91 -18.84
CA GLY A 93 -11.00 13.22 -18.84
C GLY A 93 -12.42 13.25 -19.46
N GLY A 94 -13.07 12.10 -19.60
CA GLY A 94 -14.40 11.99 -20.18
C GLY A 94 -14.42 11.92 -21.72
N ALA A 95 -13.26 11.76 -22.36
CA ALA A 95 -13.18 11.62 -23.82
C ALA A 95 -13.98 10.39 -24.30
N GLU A 96 -14.63 10.49 -25.46
CA GLU A 96 -15.40 9.38 -26.04
C GLU A 96 -14.53 8.21 -26.43
N ILE A 97 -13.32 8.50 -26.96
CA ILE A 97 -12.36 7.49 -27.35
C ILE A 97 -11.44 7.21 -26.17
N ALA A 98 -11.41 5.94 -25.76
CA ALA A 98 -10.49 5.47 -24.73
C ALA A 98 -9.04 5.53 -25.24
N ARG A 99 -8.13 5.91 -24.38
CA ARG A 99 -6.71 5.90 -24.67
C ARG A 99 -5.92 5.50 -23.45
N THR A 100 -4.66 5.17 -23.65
CA THR A 100 -3.71 4.82 -22.61
C THR A 100 -2.64 5.91 -22.53
N GLU A 101 -2.43 6.43 -21.33
CA GLU A 101 -1.32 7.34 -21.04
C GLU A 101 -0.48 6.74 -19.91
N TRP A 102 0.83 6.91 -19.99
CA TRP A 102 1.74 6.39 -18.99
C TRP A 102 2.79 7.44 -18.61
N TYR A 103 3.28 7.33 -17.40
CA TYR A 103 4.38 8.14 -16.89
C TYR A 103 5.39 7.24 -16.20
N ARG A 104 6.67 7.47 -16.44
CA ARG A 104 7.77 6.70 -15.84
C ARG A 104 8.86 7.63 -15.36
N GLU A 105 9.39 7.34 -14.19
CA GLU A 105 10.58 8.00 -13.65
C GLU A 105 11.52 6.95 -13.04
N GLY A 106 12.81 7.16 -13.23
CA GLY A 106 13.83 6.19 -12.81
C GLY A 106 13.87 4.93 -13.68
N ARG A 107 14.40 3.86 -13.12
CA ARG A 107 14.62 2.57 -13.77
C ARG A 107 13.55 1.56 -13.34
N VAL A 108 12.89 0.91 -14.27
CA VAL A 108 11.92 -0.18 -14.00
C VAL A 108 12.29 -1.38 -14.90
N PRO A 109 13.19 -2.27 -14.46
CA PRO A 109 13.73 -3.35 -15.25
C PRO A 109 12.80 -4.58 -15.23
N LEU A 110 11.72 -4.59 -16.04
CA LEU A 110 10.70 -5.65 -16.04
C LEU A 110 11.23 -7.03 -16.50
N HIS A 111 12.37 -7.08 -17.19
CA HIS A 111 12.97 -8.33 -17.67
C HIS A 111 14.05 -8.90 -16.73
N THR A 112 14.37 -8.22 -15.66
CA THR A 112 15.39 -8.66 -14.70
C THR A 112 14.74 -9.48 -13.59
N LEU A 113 15.02 -10.79 -13.52
CA LEU A 113 14.39 -11.69 -12.53
C LEU A 113 14.75 -11.37 -11.07
N ARG A 114 15.95 -10.83 -10.83
CA ARG A 114 16.39 -10.43 -9.49
C ARG A 114 15.83 -9.07 -9.04
N ALA A 115 15.09 -8.37 -9.90
CA ALA A 115 14.52 -7.08 -9.54
C ALA A 115 13.28 -7.25 -8.65
N ASP A 116 13.26 -6.57 -7.51
CA ASP A 116 12.10 -6.46 -6.64
C ASP A 116 11.17 -5.39 -7.18
N ILE A 117 10.15 -5.83 -7.93
CA ILE A 117 9.15 -4.96 -8.55
C ILE A 117 7.80 -5.26 -7.94
N ASP A 118 7.27 -4.30 -7.21
CA ASP A 118 5.91 -4.34 -6.70
C ASP A 118 4.93 -3.87 -7.80
N TYR A 119 3.85 -4.63 -7.97
CA TYR A 119 2.84 -4.36 -8.99
C TYR A 119 1.45 -4.32 -8.41
N ALA A 120 0.66 -3.34 -8.85
CA ALA A 120 -0.74 -3.27 -8.52
C ALA A 120 -1.61 -2.81 -9.70
N LEU A 121 -2.85 -3.26 -9.67
CA LEU A 121 -3.92 -2.85 -10.57
C LEU A 121 -5.09 -2.37 -9.74
N ASP A 122 -5.58 -1.19 -10.03
CA ASP A 122 -6.81 -0.65 -9.42
C ASP A 122 -7.70 0.00 -10.48
N GLU A 123 -8.97 0.20 -10.15
CA GLU A 123 -9.98 0.75 -11.04
C GLU A 123 -10.62 1.99 -10.41
N ALA A 124 -10.60 3.11 -11.14
CA ALA A 124 -11.35 4.32 -10.78
C ALA A 124 -12.75 4.31 -11.42
N MET A 125 -13.78 4.40 -10.60
CA MET A 125 -15.17 4.46 -11.06
C MET A 125 -15.54 5.90 -11.40
N THR A 126 -15.63 6.20 -12.69
CA THR A 126 -16.03 7.53 -13.15
C THR A 126 -17.43 7.50 -13.77
N PRO A 127 -18.15 8.64 -13.87
CA PRO A 127 -19.44 8.72 -14.55
C PRO A 127 -19.39 8.26 -16.02
N TYR A 128 -18.19 8.30 -16.62
CA TYR A 128 -17.96 7.93 -18.02
C TYR A 128 -17.50 6.46 -18.20
N GLY A 129 -17.40 5.71 -17.11
CA GLY A 129 -16.96 4.32 -17.08
C GLY A 129 -15.74 4.10 -16.19
N LYS A 130 -15.22 2.88 -16.16
CA LYS A 130 -14.04 2.49 -15.41
C LYS A 130 -12.76 2.96 -16.10
N ILE A 131 -11.83 3.47 -15.30
CA ILE A 131 -10.47 3.78 -15.73
C ILE A 131 -9.53 2.85 -14.97
N GLY A 132 -8.77 2.03 -15.69
CA GLY A 132 -7.77 1.15 -15.09
C GLY A 132 -6.46 1.88 -14.78
N VAL A 133 -5.93 1.65 -13.60
CA VAL A 133 -4.64 2.19 -13.13
C VAL A 133 -3.70 1.04 -12.85
N LYS A 134 -2.56 0.99 -13.52
CA LYS A 134 -1.50 0.00 -13.28
C LYS A 134 -0.27 0.71 -12.76
N VAL A 135 0.31 0.21 -11.70
CA VAL A 135 1.50 0.78 -11.06
C VAL A 135 2.57 -0.29 -10.92
N TRP A 136 3.80 0.04 -11.25
CA TRP A 136 5.00 -0.77 -11.02
C TRP A 136 5.99 0.09 -10.23
N ILE A 137 6.44 -0.40 -9.10
CA ILE A 137 7.43 0.27 -8.25
C ILE A 137 8.66 -0.63 -8.13
N PHE A 138 9.79 -0.14 -8.56
CA PHE A 138 11.07 -0.83 -8.41
C PHE A 138 11.71 -0.42 -7.09
N LYS A 139 11.83 -1.37 -6.17
CA LYS A 139 12.38 -1.18 -4.82
C LYS A 139 13.88 -1.44 -4.76
N GLY A 140 14.37 -2.36 -5.59
CA GLY A 140 15.79 -2.75 -5.61
C GLY A 140 16.03 -4.09 -6.29
N GLU A 141 17.23 -4.60 -6.16
CA GLU A 141 17.60 -5.93 -6.63
C GLU A 141 17.87 -6.85 -5.42
N ILE A 142 17.32 -8.06 -5.47
CA ILE A 142 17.58 -9.12 -4.48
C ILE A 142 18.66 -10.00 -5.07
N LEU A 143 19.90 -9.88 -4.54
CA LEU A 143 21.05 -10.62 -5.04
C LEU A 143 21.16 -12.02 -4.43
N GLU A 144 20.71 -12.18 -3.20
CA GLU A 144 20.68 -13.45 -2.49
C GLU A 144 19.23 -13.83 -2.19
N HIS A 145 18.81 -14.95 -2.76
CA HIS A 145 17.51 -15.53 -2.43
C HIS A 145 17.70 -16.48 -1.24
N ASP A 146 17.71 -15.90 -0.03
CA ASP A 146 17.65 -16.70 1.21
C ASP A 146 16.18 -17.05 1.51
N PRO A 147 15.77 -18.32 1.36
CA PRO A 147 14.39 -18.74 1.64
C PRO A 147 13.96 -18.48 3.10
N GLN A 148 14.92 -18.38 4.01
CA GLN A 148 14.68 -18.13 5.44
C GLN A 148 14.72 -16.64 5.81
N ALA A 149 15.09 -15.74 4.88
CA ALA A 149 15.15 -14.30 5.16
C ALA A 149 13.77 -13.72 5.54
N HIS A 150 12.70 -14.30 5.01
CA HIS A 150 11.33 -13.91 5.34
C HIS A 150 10.97 -14.26 6.80
N ASP A 151 11.37 -15.45 7.25
CA ASP A 151 11.11 -15.93 8.61
C ASP A 151 11.96 -15.18 9.63
N ARG A 152 13.23 -14.85 9.28
CA ARG A 152 14.09 -14.02 10.12
C ARG A 152 13.54 -12.60 10.30
N ARG A 153 13.03 -11.97 9.24
CA ARG A 153 12.40 -10.63 9.34
C ARG A 153 11.12 -10.64 10.18
N GLN A 154 10.37 -11.73 10.15
CA GLN A 154 9.20 -11.90 11.02
C GLN A 154 9.61 -12.14 12.48
N ALA A 155 10.65 -12.91 12.74
CA ALA A 155 11.20 -13.13 14.08
C ALA A 155 11.75 -11.84 14.70
N GLU A 156 12.55 -11.08 13.96
CA GLU A 156 13.07 -9.77 14.39
C GLU A 156 11.97 -8.73 14.68
N SER A 157 10.88 -8.76 13.91
CA SER A 157 9.73 -7.89 14.17
C SER A 157 8.94 -8.30 15.41
N GLN A 158 9.00 -9.56 15.84
CA GLN A 158 8.40 -10.06 17.07
C GLN A 158 9.30 -9.82 18.30
N GLU A 159 10.61 -9.95 18.18
CA GLU A 159 11.57 -9.65 19.26
C GLU A 159 11.64 -8.14 19.60
N GLY A 160 11.46 -7.27 18.63
CA GLY A 160 11.39 -5.81 18.85
C GLY A 160 10.15 -5.35 19.64
N ALA A 161 9.19 -6.24 19.89
CA ALA A 161 7.97 -6.00 20.67
C ALA A 161 8.08 -6.44 22.14
N ALA A 162 9.29 -6.75 22.66
CA ALA A 162 9.47 -7.09 24.06
C ALA A 162 9.03 -5.93 24.98
N PRO A 163 8.24 -6.18 26.03
CA PRO A 163 7.74 -5.15 26.92
C PRO A 163 8.90 -4.45 27.63
N ARG A 164 8.92 -3.10 27.55
CA ARG A 164 9.90 -2.29 28.29
C ARG A 164 9.80 -2.61 29.78
N PRO A 165 10.93 -2.88 30.47
CA PRO A 165 10.90 -3.10 31.91
C PRO A 165 10.33 -1.88 32.62
N PRO A 166 9.60 -2.06 33.73
CA PRO A 166 8.99 -0.95 34.48
C PRO A 166 10.06 0.00 34.97
N ARG A 167 9.84 1.31 34.77
CA ARG A 167 10.70 2.36 35.33
C ARG A 167 10.77 2.18 36.86
N ARG A 168 11.95 1.94 37.38
CA ARG A 168 12.19 2.06 38.82
C ARG A 168 12.07 3.54 39.20
N ASP A 169 11.02 3.85 39.94
CA ASP A 169 10.90 5.14 40.59
C ASP A 169 12.11 5.31 41.53
N ARG A 170 12.94 6.29 41.24
CA ARG A 170 13.97 6.74 42.15
C ARG A 170 13.24 7.50 43.25
N GLU A 171 13.01 6.85 44.39
CA GLU A 171 12.69 7.54 45.63
C GLU A 171 13.78 8.59 45.89
N ARG A 172 13.34 9.83 46.01
CA ARG A 172 14.15 10.92 46.54
C ARG A 172 14.26 10.76 48.06
N ALA A 173 15.45 10.51 48.54
CA ALA A 173 15.86 10.83 49.87
C ALA A 173 16.38 12.28 49.90
#